data_c51bd0ecc8ab42e706bba84e85ef2a44
#
_entry.id   c51bd0ecc8ab42e706bba84e85ef2a44
#
_cell.length_a   1.000
_cell.length_b   1.000
_cell.length_c   1.000
_cell.angle_alpha   90.00
_cell.angle_beta   90.00
_cell.angle_gamma   90.00
#
_symmetry.space_group_name_H-M   'P 1'
#
loop_
_entity.id
_entity.type
_entity.pdbx_description
1 polymer ?
#
loop_
_entity_poly.entity_id
_entity_poly.type
_entity_poly.pdbx_seq_one_letter_code
_entity_poly.pdbx_strand_id
1 'polypeptide(L)'
;MEKIRNLSLKKTILFYFVISLTAAFLLSGFTVHFARNMQNKIWEKYIDYADYTDVFQQYGKKYEIEISRPNQSQMNRLDYHLSEMCDFMETYSVLIFSIVGSVAAVFFFYKNKLKTPLQELKDASQMIADNELDFHVSYENKDEMGTLCKEFEMMRSDLADNNRKMWRMIDDEKALRNAIAHDIRSPLSILRGYQEMLLEFVSAESIKTEDVIDILQTGMYQIDRIEHFTENMRKMSHLEQRELQCSEIELSELAKKIEAEAAMLSKKESKLCKVERVQEQNIVKVDEELVMEVTDNLLENAVRYAQKSIALQIKKKDGFLIISVEDDGIGFVDTEEKVTEPFYHKNPQDDLKHFGLGMYMSRIFCEKHGGNLKIYNARQGGAHVEALFKAE
;
A
#
# COMPACT_ATOMS: atom_id res chain seq x y z
N MET A 1 19.25 25.71 11.99
CA MET A 1 18.87 25.41 10.58
C MET A 1 17.63 24.52 10.47
N GLU A 2 17.41 23.53 11.35
CA GLU A 2 16.21 22.68 11.34
C GLU A 2 14.87 23.41 11.40
N LYS A 3 14.77 24.47 12.22
CA LYS A 3 13.52 25.27 12.33
C LYS A 3 13.11 25.90 10.99
N ILE A 4 14.07 26.28 10.14
CA ILE A 4 13.79 26.90 8.83
C ILE A 4 13.40 25.83 7.81
N ARG A 5 13.94 24.62 7.93
CA ARG A 5 13.60 23.48 7.06
C ARG A 5 12.13 23.05 7.20
N ASN A 6 11.56 23.18 8.40
CA ASN A 6 10.18 22.77 8.70
C ASN A 6 9.14 23.90 8.59
N LEU A 7 9.54 25.12 8.15
CA LEU A 7 8.60 26.20 7.86
C LEU A 7 7.82 25.90 6.58
N SER A 8 6.55 26.29 6.56
CA SER A 8 5.72 26.21 5.35
C SER A 8 6.36 27.01 4.20
N LEU A 9 6.08 26.61 2.96
CA LEU A 9 6.60 27.24 1.75
C LEU A 9 6.30 28.75 1.75
N LYS A 10 5.06 29.13 2.12
CA LYS A 10 4.64 30.54 2.22
C LYS A 10 5.48 31.34 3.22
N LYS A 11 5.73 30.78 4.41
CA LYS A 11 6.54 31.43 5.45
C LYS A 11 8.00 31.52 5.04
N THR A 12 8.51 30.50 4.38
CA THR A 12 9.90 30.45 3.93
C THR A 12 10.17 31.46 2.82
N ILE A 13 9.32 31.57 1.80
CA ILE A 13 9.49 32.57 0.74
C ILE A 13 9.41 33.99 1.31
N LEU A 14 8.45 34.26 2.21
CA LEU A 14 8.33 35.55 2.88
C LEU A 14 9.60 35.88 3.69
N PHE A 15 10.14 34.90 4.39
CA PHE A 15 11.39 35.07 5.16
C PHE A 15 12.58 35.43 4.27
N TYR A 16 12.77 34.76 3.13
CA TYR A 16 13.82 35.10 2.18
C TYR A 16 13.61 36.48 1.58
N PHE A 17 12.38 36.86 1.26
CA PHE A 17 12.04 38.19 0.75
C PHE A 17 12.36 39.30 1.76
N VAL A 18 11.94 39.12 3.02
CA VAL A 18 12.20 40.12 4.08
C VAL A 18 13.70 40.30 4.29
N ILE A 19 14.47 39.21 4.36
CA ILE A 19 15.94 39.30 4.51
C ILE A 19 16.57 39.99 3.30
N SER A 20 16.15 39.65 2.08
CA SER A 20 16.74 40.23 0.89
C SER A 20 16.44 41.72 0.76
N LEU A 21 15.22 42.15 1.09
CA LEU A 21 14.83 43.54 1.11
C LEU A 21 15.60 44.35 2.19
N THR A 22 15.68 43.82 3.40
CA THR A 22 16.46 44.49 4.48
C THR A 22 17.93 44.61 4.10
N ALA A 23 18.53 43.58 3.51
CA ALA A 23 19.90 43.63 3.01
C ALA A 23 20.05 44.63 1.86
N ALA A 24 19.08 44.67 0.94
CA ALA A 24 19.07 45.65 -0.15
C ALA A 24 19.00 47.08 0.33
N PHE A 25 18.15 47.39 1.34
CA PHE A 25 18.06 48.71 1.96
C PHE A 25 19.35 49.09 2.69
N LEU A 26 19.97 48.17 3.44
CA LEU A 26 21.25 48.45 4.12
C LEU A 26 22.39 48.72 3.13
N LEU A 27 22.48 47.90 2.08
CA LEU A 27 23.47 48.06 1.03
C LEU A 27 23.26 49.37 0.25
N SER A 28 22.02 49.69 -0.07
CA SER A 28 21.68 50.96 -0.74
C SER A 28 22.02 52.15 0.16
N GLY A 29 21.64 52.13 1.45
CA GLY A 29 22.00 53.20 2.39
C GLY A 29 23.50 53.44 2.49
N PHE A 30 24.27 52.34 2.55
CA PHE A 30 25.74 52.43 2.52
C PHE A 30 26.26 53.04 1.20
N THR A 31 25.71 52.61 0.06
CA THR A 31 26.09 53.08 -1.27
C THR A 31 25.77 54.57 -1.44
N VAL A 32 24.56 54.98 -1.02
CA VAL A 32 24.13 56.39 -1.06
C VAL A 32 25.03 57.25 -0.17
N HIS A 33 25.30 56.79 1.08
CA HIS A 33 26.19 57.52 1.98
C HIS A 33 27.61 57.67 1.40
N PHE A 34 28.14 56.59 0.81
CA PHE A 34 29.45 56.63 0.14
C PHE A 34 29.45 57.54 -1.06
N ALA A 35 28.42 57.49 -1.93
CA ALA A 35 28.27 58.31 -3.10
C ALA A 35 28.19 59.81 -2.73
N ARG A 36 27.39 60.16 -1.71
CA ARG A 36 27.32 61.56 -1.19
C ARG A 36 28.61 62.02 -0.65
N ASN A 37 29.34 61.28 0.15
CA ASN A 37 30.62 61.64 0.68
C ASN A 37 31.67 61.86 -0.44
N MET A 38 31.65 61.01 -1.46
CA MET A 38 32.52 61.13 -2.62
C MET A 38 32.17 62.38 -3.45
N GLN A 39 30.90 62.60 -3.70
CA GLN A 39 30.35 63.71 -4.44
C GLN A 39 30.69 65.04 -3.74
N ASN A 40 30.47 65.13 -2.43
CA ASN A 40 30.83 66.31 -1.65
C ASN A 40 32.33 66.63 -1.74
N LYS A 41 33.20 65.60 -1.65
CA LYS A 41 34.65 65.79 -1.83
C LYS A 41 35.03 66.28 -3.23
N ILE A 42 34.31 65.91 -4.27
CA ILE A 42 34.52 66.36 -5.63
C ILE A 42 34.07 67.81 -5.73
N TRP A 43 32.89 68.18 -5.23
CA TRP A 43 32.33 69.48 -5.31
C TRP A 43 33.12 70.53 -4.48
N GLU A 44 33.67 70.13 -3.29
CA GLU A 44 34.55 70.96 -2.48
C GLU A 44 35.73 71.55 -3.25
N LYS A 45 36.24 70.86 -4.29
CA LYS A 45 37.34 71.34 -5.12
C LYS A 45 36.99 72.58 -5.95
N TYR A 46 35.67 72.77 -6.18
CA TYR A 46 35.16 73.81 -7.08
C TYR A 46 34.40 74.92 -6.33
N ILE A 47 34.47 74.96 -4.99
CA ILE A 47 33.87 75.99 -4.17
C ILE A 47 34.74 77.28 -4.23
N ASP A 48 34.12 78.42 -4.60
CA ASP A 48 34.70 79.68 -4.35
C ASP A 48 34.41 80.13 -2.92
N TYR A 49 35.41 80.04 -2.04
CA TYR A 49 35.26 80.39 -0.63
C TYR A 49 34.88 81.85 -0.41
N ALA A 50 35.09 82.76 -1.41
CA ALA A 50 34.72 84.17 -1.30
C ALA A 50 33.17 84.35 -1.19
N ASP A 51 32.39 83.54 -1.89
CA ASP A 51 30.91 83.57 -1.88
C ASP A 51 30.29 83.16 -0.52
N TYR A 52 31.03 82.40 0.29
CA TYR A 52 30.56 81.88 1.57
C TYR A 52 31.09 82.64 2.81
N THR A 53 31.99 83.60 2.64
CA THR A 53 32.59 84.38 3.76
C THR A 53 31.53 85.24 4.47
N ASP A 54 30.58 85.78 3.77
CA ASP A 54 29.52 86.61 4.36
C ASP A 54 28.56 85.80 5.21
N VAL A 55 28.27 84.56 4.80
CA VAL A 55 27.40 83.59 5.56
C VAL A 55 28.10 83.11 6.83
N PHE A 56 29.43 82.86 6.78
CA PHE A 56 30.22 82.52 7.96
C PHE A 56 30.37 83.66 8.96
N GLN A 57 30.39 84.89 8.53
CA GLN A 57 30.45 86.07 9.42
C GLN A 57 29.08 86.29 10.10
N GLN A 58 27.97 86.02 9.43
CA GLN A 58 26.65 86.33 9.91
C GLN A 58 26.10 85.27 10.87
N TYR A 59 26.40 83.95 10.71
CA TYR A 59 25.76 82.84 11.44
C TYR A 59 26.74 82.00 12.28
N GLY A 60 28.01 82.27 12.26
CA GLY A 60 29.02 81.55 13.09
C GLY A 60 29.29 80.13 12.63
N LYS A 61 30.27 79.42 13.26
CA LYS A 61 30.77 78.08 12.89
C LYS A 61 29.77 76.88 13.03
N LYS A 62 28.48 77.11 13.26
CA LYS A 62 27.48 76.09 13.50
C LYS A 62 26.57 75.74 12.32
N TYR A 63 26.77 76.32 11.15
CA TYR A 63 26.00 76.04 9.98
C TYR A 63 26.65 74.97 9.08
N GLU A 64 25.98 73.87 8.83
CA GLU A 64 26.33 72.97 7.74
C GLU A 64 25.93 73.64 6.43
N ILE A 65 26.92 73.96 5.61
CA ILE A 65 26.70 74.57 4.29
C ILE A 65 26.38 73.40 3.33
N GLU A 66 25.20 73.43 2.75
CA GLU A 66 24.90 72.59 1.61
C GLU A 66 25.75 73.03 0.41
N ILE A 67 26.71 72.21 -0.01
CA ILE A 67 27.55 72.43 -1.15
C ILE A 67 26.68 72.35 -2.41
N SER A 68 26.47 73.46 -3.08
CA SER A 68 25.73 73.52 -4.34
C SER A 68 26.54 72.85 -5.47
N ARG A 69 25.81 72.19 -6.39
CA ARG A 69 26.42 71.56 -7.56
C ARG A 69 27.18 72.58 -8.42
N PRO A 70 28.48 72.40 -8.70
CA PRO A 70 29.23 73.26 -9.58
C PRO A 70 28.75 73.20 -11.04
N ASN A 71 28.87 74.28 -11.79
CA ASN A 71 28.51 74.29 -13.21
C ASN A 71 29.44 73.35 -14.02
N GLN A 72 28.85 72.67 -15.00
CA GLN A 72 29.58 71.70 -15.85
C GLN A 72 30.83 72.28 -16.51
N SER A 73 30.75 73.56 -16.90
CA SER A 73 31.88 74.28 -17.52
C SER A 73 33.09 74.52 -16.59
N GLN A 74 32.88 74.43 -15.28
CA GLN A 74 33.88 74.62 -14.26
C GLN A 74 34.55 73.30 -13.83
N MET A 75 33.91 72.17 -14.10
CA MET A 75 34.43 70.89 -13.66
C MET A 75 35.34 70.22 -14.68
N ASN A 76 36.37 69.53 -14.16
CA ASN A 76 37.15 68.61 -14.99
C ASN A 76 36.31 67.49 -15.52
N ARG A 77 36.55 66.96 -16.71
CA ARG A 77 35.80 65.90 -17.38
C ARG A 77 35.65 64.64 -16.52
N LEU A 78 36.69 64.26 -15.80
CA LEU A 78 36.67 63.12 -14.89
C LEU A 78 35.77 63.35 -13.66
N ASP A 79 35.91 64.52 -13.01
CA ASP A 79 35.11 64.88 -11.84
C ASP A 79 33.61 65.02 -12.19
N TYR A 80 33.32 65.55 -13.40
CA TYR A 80 31.95 65.57 -13.91
C TYR A 80 31.35 64.19 -14.06
N HIS A 81 32.01 63.23 -14.74
CA HIS A 81 31.50 61.86 -14.91
C HIS A 81 31.39 61.10 -13.58
N LEU A 82 32.30 61.32 -12.64
CA LEU A 82 32.23 60.75 -11.30
C LEU A 82 31.04 61.33 -10.52
N SER A 83 30.73 62.60 -10.63
CA SER A 83 29.56 63.22 -10.01
C SER A 83 28.24 62.64 -10.59
N GLU A 84 28.13 62.49 -11.92
CA GLU A 84 26.99 61.86 -12.58
C GLU A 84 26.83 60.39 -12.15
N MET A 85 27.95 59.69 -11.98
CA MET A 85 27.90 58.31 -11.47
C MET A 85 27.42 58.24 -10.00
N CYS A 86 27.80 59.20 -9.17
CA CYS A 86 27.29 59.32 -7.80
C CYS A 86 25.80 59.60 -7.79
N ASP A 87 25.30 60.52 -8.63
CA ASP A 87 23.86 60.80 -8.78
C ASP A 87 23.10 59.57 -9.24
N PHE A 88 23.64 58.83 -10.21
CA PHE A 88 23.05 57.55 -10.65
C PHE A 88 22.99 56.53 -9.51
N MET A 89 24.07 56.36 -8.74
CA MET A 89 24.11 55.46 -7.60
C MET A 89 23.11 55.88 -6.51
N GLU A 90 23.01 57.16 -6.22
CA GLU A 90 22.07 57.71 -5.24
C GLU A 90 20.62 57.41 -5.66
N THR A 91 20.28 57.62 -6.92
CA THR A 91 18.91 57.47 -7.45
C THR A 91 18.52 56.03 -7.63
N TYR A 92 19.38 55.17 -8.18
CA TYR A 92 19.02 53.85 -8.64
C TYR A 92 19.47 52.69 -7.75
N SER A 93 20.34 52.97 -6.73
CA SER A 93 20.86 51.87 -5.89
C SER A 93 19.78 51.04 -5.21
N VAL A 94 18.70 51.65 -4.67
CA VAL A 94 17.60 50.95 -4.02
C VAL A 94 16.94 49.97 -4.99
N LEU A 95 16.68 50.45 -6.22
CA LEU A 95 16.02 49.64 -7.24
C LEU A 95 16.91 48.46 -7.68
N ILE A 96 18.19 48.72 -7.94
CA ILE A 96 19.15 47.71 -8.37
C ILE A 96 19.31 46.63 -7.30
N PHE A 97 19.58 47.00 -6.03
CA PHE A 97 19.75 46.04 -4.96
C PHE A 97 18.46 45.29 -4.63
N SER A 98 17.29 45.94 -4.77
CA SER A 98 15.99 45.25 -4.57
C SER A 98 15.74 44.20 -5.65
N ILE A 99 16.03 44.47 -6.91
CA ILE A 99 15.92 43.52 -8.01
C ILE A 99 16.89 42.35 -7.79
N VAL A 100 18.16 42.62 -7.54
CA VAL A 100 19.17 41.58 -7.31
C VAL A 100 18.81 40.74 -6.08
N GLY A 101 18.38 41.37 -4.98
CA GLY A 101 17.95 40.69 -3.78
C GLY A 101 16.73 39.81 -4.02
N SER A 102 15.74 40.28 -4.77
CA SER A 102 14.54 39.49 -5.10
C SER A 102 14.89 38.25 -5.94
N VAL A 103 15.74 38.38 -6.94
CA VAL A 103 16.22 37.25 -7.76
C VAL A 103 16.97 36.24 -6.87
N ALA A 104 17.83 36.70 -5.99
CA ALA A 104 18.57 35.86 -5.05
C ALA A 104 17.62 35.15 -4.08
N ALA A 105 16.59 35.80 -3.55
CA ALA A 105 15.60 35.22 -2.67
C ALA A 105 14.84 34.05 -3.36
N VAL A 106 14.39 34.26 -4.60
CA VAL A 106 13.70 33.23 -5.39
C VAL A 106 14.64 32.06 -5.68
N PHE A 107 15.88 32.33 -6.06
CA PHE A 107 16.89 31.31 -6.35
C PHE A 107 17.18 30.43 -5.13
N PHE A 108 17.41 31.01 -3.96
CA PHE A 108 17.68 30.27 -2.73
C PHE A 108 16.43 29.51 -2.24
N PHE A 109 15.24 30.09 -2.38
CA PHE A 109 13.99 29.38 -2.09
C PHE A 109 13.83 28.15 -2.97
N TYR A 110 13.97 28.29 -4.29
CA TYR A 110 13.89 27.16 -5.22
C TYR A 110 14.92 26.07 -4.88
N LYS A 111 16.19 26.47 -4.72
CA LYS A 111 17.29 25.52 -4.46
C LYS A 111 17.09 24.73 -3.15
N ASN A 112 16.65 25.42 -2.08
CA ASN A 112 16.62 24.82 -0.73
C ASN A 112 15.29 24.13 -0.41
N LYS A 113 14.19 24.50 -1.08
CA LYS A 113 12.85 24.01 -0.75
C LYS A 113 12.19 23.19 -1.83
N LEU A 114 12.42 23.50 -3.09
CA LEU A 114 11.69 22.88 -4.19
C LEU A 114 12.52 21.87 -4.97
N LYS A 115 13.80 22.14 -5.21
CA LYS A 115 14.62 21.32 -6.12
C LYS A 115 14.67 19.85 -5.70
N THR A 116 14.99 19.58 -4.44
CA THR A 116 15.15 18.18 -3.95
C THR A 116 13.85 17.39 -3.99
N PRO A 117 12.73 17.85 -3.37
CA PRO A 117 11.50 17.06 -3.38
C PRO A 117 10.90 16.89 -4.78
N LEU A 118 11.03 17.91 -5.65
CA LEU A 118 10.58 17.78 -7.04
C LEU A 118 11.40 16.77 -7.83
N GLN A 119 12.72 16.70 -7.59
CA GLN A 119 13.58 15.70 -8.20
C GLN A 119 13.20 14.30 -7.72
N GLU A 120 13.06 14.10 -6.41
CA GLU A 120 12.65 12.81 -5.84
C GLU A 120 11.30 12.34 -6.37
N LEU A 121 10.29 13.22 -6.43
CA LEU A 121 8.98 12.88 -6.97
C LEU A 121 9.03 12.55 -8.48
N LYS A 122 9.87 13.25 -9.23
CA LYS A 122 10.09 12.96 -10.65
C LYS A 122 10.71 11.58 -10.84
N ASP A 123 11.79 11.30 -10.11
CA ASP A 123 12.51 10.02 -10.21
C ASP A 123 11.61 8.86 -9.75
N ALA A 124 10.87 9.06 -8.66
CA ALA A 124 9.86 8.11 -8.17
C ALA A 124 8.75 7.85 -9.20
N SER A 125 8.26 8.89 -9.87
CA SER A 125 7.25 8.74 -10.93
C SER A 125 7.77 7.94 -12.11
N GLN A 126 9.04 8.10 -12.47
CA GLN A 126 9.67 7.33 -13.53
C GLN A 126 9.79 5.84 -13.15
N MET A 127 10.25 5.55 -11.92
CA MET A 127 10.35 4.17 -11.42
C MET A 127 8.98 3.47 -11.40
N ILE A 128 7.90 4.18 -10.99
CA ILE A 128 6.54 3.63 -11.06
C ILE A 128 6.13 3.34 -12.53
N ALA A 129 6.46 4.23 -13.47
CA ALA A 129 6.16 4.03 -14.88
C ALA A 129 6.91 2.81 -15.48
N ASP A 130 8.10 2.53 -14.97
CA ASP A 130 8.92 1.38 -15.35
C ASP A 130 8.52 0.11 -14.54
N ASN A 131 7.45 0.18 -13.74
CA ASN A 131 6.94 -0.90 -12.87
C ASN A 131 7.93 -1.35 -11.79
N GLU A 132 8.88 -0.50 -11.42
CA GLU A 132 9.79 -0.69 -10.30
C GLU A 132 9.17 -0.05 -9.05
N LEU A 133 8.61 -0.87 -8.15
CA LEU A 133 7.92 -0.39 -6.94
C LEU A 133 8.75 -0.54 -5.66
N ASP A 134 9.95 -1.11 -5.75
CA ASP A 134 10.84 -1.38 -4.61
C ASP A 134 11.79 -0.21 -4.34
N PHE A 135 11.21 0.94 -3.99
CA PHE A 135 11.92 2.13 -3.55
C PHE A 135 11.11 2.87 -2.48
N HIS A 136 11.70 3.88 -1.85
CA HIS A 136 11.02 4.74 -0.89
C HIS A 136 11.29 6.21 -1.19
N VAL A 137 10.24 7.03 -1.14
CA VAL A 137 10.35 8.49 -1.22
C VAL A 137 10.72 9.02 0.17
N SER A 138 11.97 9.49 0.34
CA SER A 138 12.50 9.93 1.62
C SER A 138 12.66 11.45 1.70
N TYR A 139 11.58 12.17 1.99
CA TYR A 139 11.63 13.60 2.26
C TYR A 139 11.04 13.90 3.64
N GLU A 140 11.90 14.22 4.61
CA GLU A 140 11.56 14.29 6.04
C GLU A 140 11.04 15.65 6.53
N ASN A 141 11.01 16.68 5.68
CA ASN A 141 10.58 18.00 6.11
C ASN A 141 9.06 18.04 6.37
N LYS A 142 8.66 18.77 7.41
CA LYS A 142 7.25 18.93 7.82
C LYS A 142 6.60 20.15 7.15
N ASP A 143 6.86 20.36 5.87
CA ASP A 143 6.25 21.39 5.05
C ASP A 143 5.26 20.79 4.03
N GLU A 144 4.69 21.61 3.17
CA GLU A 144 3.72 21.18 2.15
C GLU A 144 4.31 20.16 1.17
N MET A 145 5.63 20.25 0.88
CA MET A 145 6.33 19.26 0.05
C MET A 145 6.49 17.93 0.77
N GLY A 146 6.76 17.95 2.09
CA GLY A 146 6.83 16.74 2.91
C GLY A 146 5.48 16.01 2.99
N THR A 147 4.38 16.77 3.07
CA THR A 147 3.03 16.18 3.02
C THR A 147 2.80 15.51 1.68
N LEU A 148 3.12 16.19 0.57
CA LEU A 148 2.97 15.65 -0.79
C LEU A 148 3.82 14.38 -1.00
N CYS A 149 5.08 14.38 -0.55
CA CYS A 149 5.95 13.21 -0.64
C CYS A 149 5.39 12.03 0.17
N LYS A 150 4.81 12.29 1.35
CA LYS A 150 4.19 11.25 2.18
C LYS A 150 2.94 10.65 1.53
N GLU A 151 2.08 11.48 0.93
CA GLU A 151 0.89 11.01 0.21
C GLU A 151 1.29 10.19 -1.03
N PHE A 152 2.36 10.61 -1.73
CA PHE A 152 2.91 9.87 -2.85
C PHE A 152 3.48 8.50 -2.42
N GLU A 153 4.18 8.44 -1.28
CA GLU A 153 4.69 7.18 -0.71
C GLU A 153 3.55 6.22 -0.30
N MET A 154 2.47 6.73 0.29
CA MET A 154 1.28 5.90 0.57
C MET A 154 0.70 5.32 -0.72
N MET A 155 0.53 6.13 -1.76
CA MET A 155 0.05 5.66 -3.06
C MET A 155 0.99 4.60 -3.67
N ARG A 156 2.32 4.78 -3.61
CA ARG A 156 3.29 3.79 -4.06
C ARG A 156 3.15 2.48 -3.28
N SER A 157 3.03 2.56 -1.95
CA SER A 157 2.86 1.38 -1.08
C SER A 157 1.59 0.60 -1.43
N ASP A 158 0.47 1.31 -1.61
CA ASP A 158 -0.80 0.68 -2.00
C ASP A 158 -0.70 0.01 -3.39
N LEU A 159 -0.01 0.65 -4.34
CA LEU A 159 0.26 0.05 -5.66
C LEU A 159 1.13 -1.20 -5.55
N ALA A 160 2.18 -1.18 -4.71
CA ALA A 160 3.05 -2.34 -4.50
C ALA A 160 2.27 -3.51 -3.88
N ASP A 161 1.42 -3.25 -2.89
CA ASP A 161 0.60 -4.27 -2.26
C ASP A 161 -0.46 -4.84 -3.21
N ASN A 162 -1.10 -3.99 -4.01
CA ASN A 162 -2.05 -4.43 -5.03
C ASN A 162 -1.37 -5.29 -6.11
N ASN A 163 -0.16 -4.90 -6.54
CA ASN A 163 0.63 -5.66 -7.50
C ASN A 163 1.01 -7.04 -6.94
N ARG A 164 1.47 -7.12 -5.67
CA ARG A 164 1.74 -8.41 -5.00
C ARG A 164 0.52 -9.30 -4.91
N LYS A 165 -0.65 -8.74 -4.56
CA LYS A 165 -1.91 -9.48 -4.54
C LYS A 165 -2.27 -10.01 -5.92
N MET A 166 -2.15 -9.18 -6.95
CA MET A 166 -2.42 -9.58 -8.33
C MET A 166 -1.50 -10.72 -8.79
N TRP A 167 -0.21 -10.67 -8.48
CA TRP A 167 0.72 -11.76 -8.83
C TRP A 167 0.37 -13.07 -8.10
N ARG A 168 0.00 -13.01 -6.82
CA ARG A 168 -0.49 -14.20 -6.08
C ARG A 168 -1.72 -14.79 -6.76
N MET A 169 -2.71 -13.96 -7.11
CA MET A 169 -3.90 -14.44 -7.81
C MET A 169 -3.59 -15.11 -9.15
N ILE A 170 -2.65 -14.55 -9.92
CA ILE A 170 -2.22 -15.16 -11.19
C ILE A 170 -1.50 -16.50 -10.96
N ASP A 171 -0.67 -16.60 -9.95
CA ASP A 171 0.04 -17.84 -9.64
C ASP A 171 -0.91 -18.90 -9.07
N ASP A 172 -1.86 -18.53 -8.21
CA ASP A 172 -2.93 -19.40 -7.73
C ASP A 172 -3.79 -19.91 -8.91
N GLU A 173 -4.17 -19.05 -9.86
CA GLU A 173 -4.94 -19.44 -11.05
C GLU A 173 -4.15 -20.43 -11.94
N LYS A 174 -2.85 -20.19 -12.14
CA LYS A 174 -2.00 -21.13 -12.89
C LYS A 174 -1.89 -22.49 -12.18
N ALA A 175 -1.67 -22.48 -10.87
CA ALA A 175 -1.60 -23.69 -10.06
C ALA A 175 -2.92 -24.47 -10.16
N LEU A 176 -4.05 -23.78 -10.02
CA LEU A 176 -5.38 -24.34 -10.16
C LEU A 176 -5.58 -25.00 -11.54
N ARG A 177 -5.28 -24.30 -12.63
CA ARG A 177 -5.42 -24.87 -14.00
C ARG A 177 -4.57 -26.11 -14.21
N ASN A 178 -3.32 -26.10 -13.74
CA ASN A 178 -2.42 -27.24 -13.88
C ASN A 178 -2.92 -28.45 -13.09
N ALA A 179 -3.41 -28.24 -11.90
CA ALA A 179 -3.92 -29.29 -11.05
C ALA A 179 -5.26 -29.85 -11.56
N ILE A 180 -6.18 -29.02 -12.07
CA ILE A 180 -7.38 -29.44 -12.75
C ILE A 180 -7.04 -30.41 -13.91
N ALA A 181 -6.07 -30.01 -14.75
CA ALA A 181 -5.66 -30.83 -15.88
C ALA A 181 -5.07 -32.18 -15.44
N HIS A 182 -4.32 -32.20 -14.34
CA HIS A 182 -3.74 -33.42 -13.76
C HIS A 182 -4.81 -34.32 -13.18
N ASP A 183 -5.72 -33.80 -12.37
CA ASP A 183 -6.71 -34.58 -11.60
C ASP A 183 -7.87 -35.11 -12.45
N ILE A 184 -8.13 -34.48 -13.60
CA ILE A 184 -9.02 -35.03 -14.62
C ILE A 184 -8.29 -36.10 -15.45
N ARG A 185 -7.01 -35.89 -15.81
CA ARG A 185 -6.26 -36.83 -16.66
C ARG A 185 -6.08 -38.19 -15.98
N SER A 186 -5.83 -38.21 -14.67
CA SER A 186 -5.60 -39.46 -13.90
C SER A 186 -6.77 -40.44 -13.99
N PRO A 187 -8.03 -40.11 -13.55
CA PRO A 187 -9.18 -41.01 -13.65
C PRO A 187 -9.52 -41.37 -15.11
N LEU A 188 -9.36 -40.41 -16.05
CA LEU A 188 -9.58 -40.71 -17.48
C LEU A 188 -8.59 -41.76 -18.03
N SER A 189 -7.31 -41.68 -17.60
CA SER A 189 -6.29 -42.66 -18.02
C SER A 189 -6.58 -44.04 -17.45
N ILE A 190 -7.08 -44.13 -16.19
CA ILE A 190 -7.50 -45.38 -15.56
C ILE A 190 -8.73 -45.97 -16.29
N LEU A 191 -9.75 -45.15 -16.55
CA LEU A 191 -10.92 -45.55 -17.32
C LEU A 191 -10.53 -46.10 -18.70
N ARG A 192 -9.66 -45.40 -19.42
CA ARG A 192 -9.18 -45.84 -20.71
C ARG A 192 -8.45 -47.18 -20.62
N GLY A 193 -7.57 -47.35 -19.64
CA GLY A 193 -6.85 -48.61 -19.43
C GLY A 193 -7.79 -49.80 -19.15
N TYR A 194 -8.84 -49.59 -18.34
CA TYR A 194 -9.86 -50.60 -18.09
C TYR A 194 -10.70 -50.93 -19.32
N GLN A 195 -11.05 -49.94 -20.13
CA GLN A 195 -11.73 -50.18 -21.41
C GLN A 195 -10.86 -50.95 -22.39
N GLU A 196 -9.59 -50.59 -22.53
CA GLU A 196 -8.64 -51.29 -23.38
C GLU A 196 -8.45 -52.75 -22.93
N MET A 197 -8.35 -52.99 -21.61
CA MET A 197 -8.26 -54.32 -21.02
C MET A 197 -9.55 -55.13 -21.28
N LEU A 198 -10.74 -54.58 -21.09
CA LEU A 198 -11.99 -55.27 -21.39
C LEU A 198 -12.10 -55.63 -22.88
N LEU A 199 -11.75 -54.73 -23.78
CA LEU A 199 -11.77 -55.00 -25.23
C LEU A 199 -10.86 -56.17 -25.62
N GLU A 200 -9.67 -56.22 -25.01
CA GLU A 200 -8.69 -57.29 -25.28
C GLU A 200 -9.12 -58.63 -24.73
N PHE A 201 -9.47 -58.70 -23.42
CA PHE A 201 -9.71 -59.95 -22.71
C PHE A 201 -11.10 -60.53 -23.00
N VAL A 202 -12.15 -59.72 -23.19
CA VAL A 202 -13.48 -60.18 -23.60
C VAL A 202 -13.45 -60.75 -25.01
N SER A 203 -12.70 -60.08 -25.94
CA SER A 203 -12.55 -60.58 -27.30
C SER A 203 -11.77 -61.90 -27.40
N ALA A 204 -10.89 -62.19 -26.44
CA ALA A 204 -10.13 -63.39 -26.35
C ALA A 204 -10.83 -64.54 -25.53
N GLU A 205 -12.05 -64.30 -25.07
CA GLU A 205 -12.76 -65.22 -24.13
C GLU A 205 -11.92 -65.67 -22.92
N SER A 206 -11.00 -64.81 -22.47
CA SER A 206 -9.98 -65.15 -21.46
C SER A 206 -10.24 -64.53 -20.09
N ILE A 207 -11.37 -63.84 -19.88
CA ILE A 207 -11.72 -63.15 -18.64
C ILE A 207 -12.94 -63.76 -17.98
N LYS A 208 -12.93 -63.88 -16.64
CA LYS A 208 -14.10 -64.33 -15.88
C LYS A 208 -15.11 -63.18 -15.72
N THR A 209 -16.38 -63.55 -15.62
CA THR A 209 -17.49 -62.59 -15.40
C THR A 209 -17.28 -61.75 -14.15
N GLU A 210 -16.70 -62.31 -13.07
CA GLU A 210 -16.44 -61.63 -11.83
C GLU A 210 -15.40 -60.50 -12.03
N ASP A 211 -14.30 -60.73 -12.81
CA ASP A 211 -13.30 -59.77 -13.13
C ASP A 211 -13.84 -58.62 -14.02
N VAL A 212 -14.76 -58.94 -14.93
CA VAL A 212 -15.47 -57.94 -15.75
C VAL A 212 -16.31 -57.02 -14.87
N ILE A 213 -17.03 -57.58 -13.88
CA ILE A 213 -17.83 -56.78 -12.94
C ILE A 213 -16.96 -55.86 -12.11
N ASP A 214 -15.83 -56.36 -11.61
CA ASP A 214 -14.89 -55.57 -10.80
C ASP A 214 -14.29 -54.39 -11.60
N ILE A 215 -13.90 -54.65 -12.84
CA ILE A 215 -13.39 -53.59 -13.76
C ILE A 215 -14.47 -52.54 -14.04
N LEU A 216 -15.72 -52.94 -14.27
CA LEU A 216 -16.85 -52.05 -14.50
C LEU A 216 -17.14 -51.20 -13.25
N GLN A 217 -17.15 -51.80 -12.06
CA GLN A 217 -17.37 -51.12 -10.78
C GLN A 217 -16.27 -50.07 -10.54
N THR A 218 -15.02 -50.46 -10.80
CA THR A 218 -13.89 -49.52 -10.67
C THR A 218 -14.01 -48.38 -11.68
N GLY A 219 -14.46 -48.66 -12.90
CA GLY A 219 -14.75 -47.68 -13.91
C GLY A 219 -15.83 -46.67 -13.49
N MET A 220 -16.95 -47.18 -12.95
CA MET A 220 -18.03 -46.34 -12.41
C MET A 220 -17.53 -45.46 -11.28
N TYR A 221 -16.72 -46.01 -10.37
CA TYR A 221 -16.09 -45.20 -9.33
C TYR A 221 -15.25 -44.03 -9.85
N GLN A 222 -14.49 -44.20 -10.97
CA GLN A 222 -13.74 -43.09 -11.58
C GLN A 222 -14.68 -42.06 -12.21
N ILE A 223 -15.83 -42.47 -12.74
CA ILE A 223 -16.85 -41.55 -13.27
C ILE A 223 -17.42 -40.69 -12.14
N ASP A 224 -17.88 -41.33 -11.05
CA ASP A 224 -18.43 -40.64 -9.88
C ASP A 224 -17.42 -39.63 -9.33
N ARG A 225 -16.15 -40.01 -9.33
CA ARG A 225 -15.06 -39.12 -8.91
C ARG A 225 -14.97 -37.87 -9.80
N ILE A 226 -15.05 -38.01 -11.13
CA ILE A 226 -15.04 -36.87 -12.07
C ILE A 226 -16.27 -35.99 -11.88
N GLU A 227 -17.44 -36.59 -11.67
CA GLU A 227 -18.70 -35.87 -11.42
C GLU A 227 -18.60 -35.00 -10.15
N HIS A 228 -18.13 -35.55 -9.03
CA HIS A 228 -17.89 -34.82 -7.80
C HIS A 228 -16.89 -33.70 -8.00
N PHE A 229 -15.81 -33.93 -8.76
CA PHE A 229 -14.83 -32.89 -9.08
C PHE A 229 -15.44 -31.72 -9.84
N THR A 230 -16.20 -32.02 -10.91
CA THR A 230 -16.85 -31.00 -11.73
C THR A 230 -17.89 -30.21 -10.94
N GLU A 231 -18.64 -30.84 -10.05
CA GLU A 231 -19.60 -30.15 -9.19
C GLU A 231 -18.92 -29.22 -8.19
N ASN A 232 -17.81 -29.64 -7.56
CA ASN A 232 -17.02 -28.78 -6.68
C ASN A 232 -16.43 -27.58 -7.44
N MET A 233 -15.94 -27.79 -8.66
CA MET A 233 -15.48 -26.71 -9.53
C MET A 233 -16.60 -25.72 -9.88
N ARG A 234 -17.79 -26.23 -10.17
CA ARG A 234 -18.96 -25.40 -10.47
C ARG A 234 -19.36 -24.54 -9.27
N LYS A 235 -19.41 -25.14 -8.08
CA LYS A 235 -19.69 -24.42 -6.83
C LYS A 235 -18.65 -23.34 -6.57
N MET A 236 -17.38 -23.67 -6.69
CA MET A 236 -16.28 -22.71 -6.51
C MET A 236 -16.43 -21.53 -7.46
N SER A 237 -16.57 -21.78 -8.77
CA SER A 237 -16.74 -20.73 -9.77
C SER A 237 -17.96 -19.84 -9.50
N HIS A 238 -19.08 -20.42 -9.08
CA HIS A 238 -20.30 -19.68 -8.75
C HIS A 238 -20.07 -18.76 -7.54
N LEU A 239 -19.50 -19.27 -6.45
CA LEU A 239 -19.27 -18.51 -5.23
C LEU A 239 -18.15 -17.47 -5.37
N GLU A 240 -17.14 -17.74 -6.19
CA GLU A 240 -16.07 -16.81 -6.49
C GLU A 240 -16.54 -15.60 -7.30
N GLN A 241 -17.39 -15.83 -8.32
CA GLN A 241 -17.88 -14.76 -9.21
C GLN A 241 -19.07 -13.97 -8.64
N ARG A 242 -19.83 -14.55 -7.73
CA ARG A 242 -20.98 -13.93 -7.10
C ARG A 242 -20.55 -12.77 -6.19
N GLU A 243 -21.24 -11.62 -6.24
CA GLU A 243 -21.09 -10.58 -5.24
C GLU A 243 -21.56 -11.08 -3.86
N LEU A 244 -20.93 -10.55 -2.78
CA LEU A 244 -21.29 -10.89 -1.41
C LEU A 244 -22.74 -10.49 -1.12
N GLN A 245 -23.54 -11.42 -0.65
CA GLN A 245 -24.93 -11.22 -0.23
C GLN A 245 -25.03 -11.17 1.29
N CYS A 246 -24.41 -10.14 1.89
CA CYS A 246 -24.44 -9.99 3.34
C CYS A 246 -25.83 -9.62 3.85
N SER A 247 -26.32 -10.40 4.81
CA SER A 247 -27.57 -10.18 5.54
C SER A 247 -27.32 -10.12 7.05
N GLU A 248 -28.19 -9.43 7.77
CA GLU A 248 -28.17 -9.41 9.22
C GLU A 248 -28.76 -10.70 9.77
N ILE A 249 -27.99 -11.45 10.54
CA ILE A 249 -28.37 -12.74 11.09
C ILE A 249 -28.05 -12.73 12.58
N GLU A 250 -28.94 -13.29 13.40
CA GLU A 250 -28.61 -13.52 14.80
C GLU A 250 -27.54 -14.62 14.92
N LEU A 251 -26.48 -14.35 15.66
CA LEU A 251 -25.40 -15.32 15.91
C LEU A 251 -25.93 -16.64 16.47
N SER A 252 -27.00 -16.57 17.28
CA SER A 252 -27.68 -17.73 17.84
C SER A 252 -28.36 -18.59 16.78
N GLU A 253 -28.90 -18.02 15.71
CA GLU A 253 -29.54 -18.73 14.61
C GLU A 253 -28.49 -19.42 13.73
N LEU A 254 -27.45 -18.67 13.35
CA LEU A 254 -26.33 -19.20 12.59
C LEU A 254 -25.63 -20.35 13.33
N ALA A 255 -25.38 -20.18 14.64
CA ALA A 255 -24.81 -21.24 15.47
C ALA A 255 -25.64 -22.50 15.49
N LYS A 256 -26.99 -22.41 15.54
CA LYS A 256 -27.86 -23.58 15.49
C LYS A 256 -27.74 -24.31 14.15
N LYS A 257 -27.64 -23.62 13.03
CA LYS A 257 -27.44 -24.22 11.69
C LYS A 257 -26.13 -24.98 11.63
N ILE A 258 -25.04 -24.32 12.06
CA ILE A 258 -23.69 -24.94 12.11
C ILE A 258 -23.67 -26.17 13.04
N GLU A 259 -24.33 -26.09 14.20
CA GLU A 259 -24.42 -27.25 15.13
C GLU A 259 -25.19 -28.43 14.55
N ALA A 260 -26.26 -28.16 13.82
CA ALA A 260 -27.02 -29.21 13.15
C ALA A 260 -26.16 -29.95 12.12
N GLU A 261 -25.37 -29.21 11.34
CA GLU A 261 -24.44 -29.78 10.36
C GLU A 261 -23.31 -30.57 11.04
N ALA A 262 -22.69 -30.01 12.08
CA ALA A 262 -21.66 -30.67 12.86
C ALA A 262 -22.16 -31.97 13.51
N ALA A 263 -23.41 -31.98 14.02
CA ALA A 263 -24.04 -33.17 14.61
C ALA A 263 -24.30 -34.24 13.56
N MET A 264 -24.71 -33.88 12.34
CA MET A 264 -24.96 -34.80 11.25
C MET A 264 -23.66 -35.49 10.79
N LEU A 265 -22.60 -34.71 10.56
CA LEU A 265 -21.28 -35.20 10.14
C LEU A 265 -20.65 -36.10 11.23
N SER A 266 -20.69 -35.67 12.48
CA SER A 266 -20.12 -36.40 13.62
C SER A 266 -20.79 -37.74 13.84
N LYS A 267 -22.12 -37.81 13.68
CA LYS A 267 -22.90 -39.05 13.82
C LYS A 267 -22.55 -40.06 12.72
N LYS A 268 -22.34 -39.57 11.49
CA LYS A 268 -21.99 -40.41 10.33
C LYS A 268 -20.66 -41.13 10.53
N GLU A 269 -19.68 -40.45 11.12
CA GLU A 269 -18.31 -40.95 11.28
C GLU A 269 -17.96 -41.36 12.72
N SER A 270 -18.98 -41.42 13.60
CA SER A 270 -18.84 -41.85 15.02
C SER A 270 -17.79 -41.05 15.81
N LYS A 271 -17.65 -39.73 15.53
CA LYS A 271 -16.76 -38.82 16.23
C LYS A 271 -17.56 -38.01 17.28
N LEU A 272 -16.85 -37.54 18.33
CA LEU A 272 -17.43 -36.63 19.31
C LEU A 272 -17.22 -35.21 18.86
N CYS A 273 -18.29 -34.47 18.58
CA CYS A 273 -18.21 -33.04 18.31
C CYS A 273 -18.72 -32.25 19.52
N LYS A 274 -17.86 -31.40 20.09
CA LYS A 274 -18.19 -30.49 21.19
C LYS A 274 -18.30 -29.08 20.65
N VAL A 275 -19.47 -28.48 20.75
CA VAL A 275 -19.72 -27.12 20.30
C VAL A 275 -19.68 -26.17 21.49
N GLU A 276 -18.81 -25.17 21.47
CA GLU A 276 -18.73 -24.13 22.46
C GLU A 276 -19.33 -22.85 21.89
N ARG A 277 -20.41 -22.38 22.51
CA ARG A 277 -21.08 -21.13 22.18
C ARG A 277 -20.62 -20.02 23.11
N VAL A 278 -20.30 -18.87 22.55
CA VAL A 278 -20.30 -17.63 23.34
C VAL A 278 -21.74 -17.12 23.39
N GLN A 279 -22.30 -17.06 24.59
CA GLN A 279 -23.67 -16.61 24.85
C GLN A 279 -23.77 -15.09 24.71
N GLU A 280 -23.77 -14.58 23.51
CA GLU A 280 -24.07 -13.17 23.26
C GLU A 280 -25.15 -13.08 22.18
N GLN A 281 -26.21 -12.32 22.49
CA GLN A 281 -27.21 -11.91 21.51
C GLN A 281 -26.59 -10.85 20.58
N ASN A 282 -25.76 -11.29 19.66
CA ASN A 282 -25.10 -10.43 18.69
C ASN A 282 -25.67 -10.67 17.30
N ILE A 283 -26.01 -9.58 16.62
CA ILE A 283 -26.30 -9.59 15.19
C ILE A 283 -24.96 -9.52 14.46
N VAL A 284 -24.81 -10.35 13.43
CA VAL A 284 -23.68 -10.33 12.51
C VAL A 284 -24.20 -10.08 11.10
N LYS A 285 -23.50 -9.26 10.34
CA LYS A 285 -23.81 -8.99 8.94
C LYS A 285 -22.81 -9.76 8.07
N VAL A 286 -23.24 -10.91 7.57
CA VAL A 286 -22.39 -11.84 6.82
C VAL A 286 -23.13 -12.46 5.65
N ASP A 287 -22.40 -13.02 4.71
CA ASP A 287 -22.95 -13.90 3.67
C ASP A 287 -23.06 -15.31 4.23
N GLU A 288 -24.29 -15.68 4.61
CA GLU A 288 -24.57 -16.97 5.28
C GLU A 288 -24.11 -18.16 4.45
N GLU A 289 -24.36 -18.15 3.14
CA GLU A 289 -23.99 -19.26 2.25
C GLU A 289 -22.50 -19.51 2.21
N LEU A 290 -21.69 -18.42 2.11
CA LEU A 290 -20.22 -18.54 2.17
C LEU A 290 -19.72 -19.00 3.53
N VAL A 291 -20.32 -18.50 4.61
CA VAL A 291 -19.95 -18.90 5.98
C VAL A 291 -20.26 -20.39 6.19
N MET A 292 -21.41 -20.86 5.76
CA MET A 292 -21.77 -22.29 5.85
C MET A 292 -20.83 -23.16 5.00
N GLU A 293 -20.57 -22.82 3.74
CA GLU A 293 -19.65 -23.57 2.86
C GLU A 293 -18.25 -23.72 3.47
N VAL A 294 -17.70 -22.59 4.03
CA VAL A 294 -16.41 -22.66 4.72
C VAL A 294 -16.49 -23.56 5.95
N THR A 295 -17.53 -23.41 6.73
CA THR A 295 -17.71 -24.23 7.95
C THR A 295 -17.80 -25.73 7.63
N ASP A 296 -18.53 -26.09 6.60
CA ASP A 296 -18.68 -27.49 6.15
C ASP A 296 -17.34 -28.06 5.70
N ASN A 297 -16.57 -27.31 4.93
CA ASN A 297 -15.20 -27.68 4.53
C ASN A 297 -14.27 -27.92 5.74
N LEU A 298 -14.34 -27.04 6.76
CA LEU A 298 -13.52 -27.17 7.97
C LEU A 298 -13.95 -28.37 8.80
N LEU A 299 -15.28 -28.62 8.94
CA LEU A 299 -15.84 -29.77 9.67
C LEU A 299 -15.53 -31.10 8.97
N GLU A 300 -15.66 -31.16 7.65
CA GLU A 300 -15.32 -32.36 6.88
C GLU A 300 -13.83 -32.72 7.06
N ASN A 301 -12.94 -31.73 7.02
CA ASN A 301 -11.52 -31.94 7.27
C ASN A 301 -11.28 -32.42 8.72
N ALA A 302 -11.87 -31.77 9.71
CA ALA A 302 -11.72 -32.17 11.10
C ALA A 302 -12.25 -33.57 11.35
N VAL A 303 -13.41 -33.93 10.82
CA VAL A 303 -13.98 -35.28 10.94
C VAL A 303 -13.06 -36.33 10.32
N ARG A 304 -12.42 -36.04 9.22
CA ARG A 304 -11.50 -36.96 8.54
C ARG A 304 -10.23 -37.23 9.35
N TYR A 305 -9.61 -36.19 9.87
CA TYR A 305 -8.30 -36.29 10.51
C TYR A 305 -8.35 -36.50 12.02
N ALA A 306 -9.49 -36.21 12.67
CA ALA A 306 -9.69 -36.45 14.09
C ALA A 306 -9.52 -37.93 14.45
N GLN A 307 -8.95 -38.20 15.60
CA GLN A 307 -8.91 -39.53 16.17
C GLN A 307 -10.25 -39.84 16.85
N LYS A 308 -10.75 -38.96 17.71
CA LYS A 308 -11.96 -39.18 18.54
C LYS A 308 -12.84 -37.93 18.66
N SER A 309 -12.25 -36.74 18.73
CA SER A 309 -12.97 -35.55 19.17
C SER A 309 -12.65 -34.32 18.29
N ILE A 310 -13.70 -33.51 18.13
CA ILE A 310 -13.65 -32.24 17.42
C ILE A 310 -14.24 -31.16 18.35
N ALA A 311 -13.59 -30.02 18.47
CA ALA A 311 -14.12 -28.85 19.13
C ALA A 311 -14.46 -27.77 18.11
N LEU A 312 -15.68 -27.26 18.16
CA LEU A 312 -16.15 -26.15 17.33
C LEU A 312 -16.46 -24.97 18.23
N GLN A 313 -15.91 -23.79 17.93
CA GLN A 313 -16.19 -22.56 18.65
C GLN A 313 -16.68 -21.48 17.68
N ILE A 314 -17.78 -20.81 18.04
CA ILE A 314 -18.36 -19.72 17.26
C ILE A 314 -18.42 -18.47 18.15
N LYS A 315 -17.76 -17.39 17.72
CA LYS A 315 -17.69 -16.12 18.49
C LYS A 315 -17.64 -14.90 17.57
N LYS A 316 -18.12 -13.74 18.09
CA LYS A 316 -17.88 -12.43 17.49
C LYS A 316 -16.83 -11.71 18.29
N LYS A 317 -15.78 -11.22 17.66
CA LYS A 317 -14.71 -10.45 18.30
C LYS A 317 -14.10 -9.45 17.34
N ASP A 318 -13.87 -8.22 17.81
CA ASP A 318 -13.16 -7.15 17.06
C ASP A 318 -13.74 -6.88 15.66
N GLY A 319 -15.09 -6.94 15.50
CA GLY A 319 -15.77 -6.75 14.21
C GLY A 319 -15.74 -7.96 13.27
N PHE A 320 -15.25 -9.11 13.74
CA PHE A 320 -15.21 -10.36 12.96
C PHE A 320 -16.09 -11.45 13.58
N LEU A 321 -16.77 -12.19 12.74
CA LEU A 321 -17.28 -13.51 13.06
C LEU A 321 -16.10 -14.49 12.92
N ILE A 322 -15.84 -15.25 13.98
CA ILE A 322 -14.76 -16.25 14.03
C ILE A 322 -15.37 -17.62 14.26
N ILE A 323 -15.09 -18.53 13.34
CA ILE A 323 -15.42 -19.93 13.44
C ILE A 323 -14.12 -20.72 13.58
N SER A 324 -13.94 -21.38 14.72
CA SER A 324 -12.74 -22.16 15.01
C SER A 324 -13.09 -23.63 15.10
N VAL A 325 -12.36 -24.45 14.36
CA VAL A 325 -12.50 -25.92 14.39
C VAL A 325 -11.15 -26.51 14.82
N GLU A 326 -11.18 -27.35 15.86
CA GLU A 326 -10.01 -28.04 16.39
C GLU A 326 -10.27 -29.53 16.42
N ASP A 327 -9.33 -30.34 15.98
CA ASP A 327 -9.37 -31.80 16.04
C ASP A 327 -8.22 -32.36 16.91
N ASP A 328 -8.34 -33.59 17.32
CA ASP A 328 -7.33 -34.35 18.07
C ASP A 328 -6.47 -35.27 17.18
N GLY A 329 -6.34 -34.92 15.92
CA GLY A 329 -5.58 -35.69 14.93
C GLY A 329 -4.08 -35.42 14.94
N ILE A 330 -3.46 -35.66 13.80
CA ILE A 330 -1.99 -35.55 13.66
C ILE A 330 -1.50 -34.09 13.39
N GLY A 331 -2.45 -33.17 13.20
CA GLY A 331 -2.14 -31.78 12.86
C GLY A 331 -1.52 -31.59 11.48
N PHE A 332 -1.12 -30.36 11.21
CA PHE A 332 -0.47 -29.96 9.96
C PHE A 332 1.06 -30.18 10.03
N VAL A 333 1.65 -30.64 8.94
CA VAL A 333 3.11 -30.83 8.81
C VAL A 333 3.74 -29.64 8.08
N ASP A 334 3.02 -29.09 7.12
CA ASP A 334 3.45 -27.98 6.28
C ASP A 334 2.95 -26.63 6.80
N THR A 335 3.45 -25.54 6.22
CA THR A 335 3.07 -24.18 6.57
C THR A 335 1.64 -23.86 6.12
N GLU A 336 1.02 -22.85 6.74
CA GLU A 336 -0.30 -22.33 6.38
C GLU A 336 -0.42 -22.06 4.87
N GLU A 337 0.58 -21.39 4.29
CA GLU A 337 0.63 -21.05 2.88
C GLU A 337 0.51 -22.29 1.99
N LYS A 338 1.25 -23.35 2.32
CA LYS A 338 1.28 -24.58 1.53
C LYS A 338 0.01 -25.41 1.70
N VAL A 339 -0.54 -25.47 2.92
CA VAL A 339 -1.78 -26.22 3.21
C VAL A 339 -2.98 -25.58 2.51
N THR A 340 -2.95 -24.28 2.25
CA THR A 340 -3.99 -23.54 1.52
C THR A 340 -3.72 -23.41 0.02
N GLU A 341 -2.68 -24.05 -0.51
CA GLU A 341 -2.53 -24.18 -1.97
C GLU A 341 -3.63 -25.09 -2.55
N PRO A 342 -4.09 -24.80 -3.78
CA PRO A 342 -5.06 -25.67 -4.43
C PRO A 342 -4.47 -27.08 -4.65
N PHE A 343 -5.28 -28.11 -4.39
CA PHE A 343 -4.92 -29.55 -4.53
C PHE A 343 -3.80 -30.02 -3.59
N TYR A 344 -3.63 -29.37 -2.44
CA TYR A 344 -2.72 -29.84 -1.43
C TYR A 344 -3.20 -31.15 -0.82
N HIS A 345 -2.37 -32.20 -0.89
CA HIS A 345 -2.55 -33.49 -0.25
C HIS A 345 -1.34 -33.88 0.56
N LYS A 346 -1.55 -34.35 1.79
CA LYS A 346 -0.47 -34.86 2.65
C LYS A 346 0.13 -36.16 2.10
N ASN A 347 -0.72 -37.06 1.59
CA ASN A 347 -0.35 -38.31 0.95
C ASN A 347 -1.13 -38.49 -0.34
N PRO A 348 -0.48 -38.64 -1.50
CA PRO A 348 -1.18 -38.84 -2.77
C PRO A 348 -2.00 -40.13 -2.87
N GLN A 349 -1.81 -41.06 -1.94
CA GLN A 349 -2.50 -42.38 -1.93
C GLN A 349 -3.77 -42.43 -1.05
N ASP A 350 -3.94 -41.46 -0.14
CA ASP A 350 -5.02 -41.54 0.86
C ASP A 350 -6.38 -40.99 0.42
N ASP A 351 -6.47 -40.27 -0.72
CA ASP A 351 -7.68 -39.52 -1.01
C ASP A 351 -8.22 -39.66 -2.43
N LEU A 352 -8.83 -40.78 -2.70
CA LEU A 352 -9.63 -40.99 -3.92
C LEU A 352 -10.94 -40.16 -3.96
N LYS A 353 -11.37 -39.59 -2.84
CA LYS A 353 -12.65 -38.87 -2.71
C LYS A 353 -12.53 -37.35 -2.57
N HIS A 354 -11.36 -36.84 -2.22
CA HIS A 354 -11.19 -35.40 -1.93
C HIS A 354 -10.05 -34.80 -2.72
N PHE A 355 -10.32 -33.69 -3.37
CA PHE A 355 -9.40 -33.03 -4.33
C PHE A 355 -8.44 -32.02 -3.72
N GLY A 356 -8.34 -31.89 -2.39
CA GLY A 356 -7.48 -30.90 -1.74
C GLY A 356 -7.88 -29.45 -2.01
N LEU A 357 -9.14 -29.18 -2.35
CA LEU A 357 -9.66 -27.85 -2.67
C LEU A 357 -10.32 -27.16 -1.47
N GLY A 358 -10.74 -27.89 -0.45
CA GLY A 358 -11.53 -27.35 0.66
C GLY A 358 -10.82 -26.22 1.40
N MET A 359 -9.54 -26.41 1.78
CA MET A 359 -8.77 -25.37 2.49
C MET A 359 -8.46 -24.16 1.62
N TYR A 360 -8.16 -24.38 0.34
CA TYR A 360 -7.99 -23.31 -0.65
C TYR A 360 -9.27 -22.47 -0.79
N MET A 361 -10.42 -23.13 -1.00
CA MET A 361 -11.73 -22.47 -1.09
C MET A 361 -12.06 -21.69 0.18
N SER A 362 -11.82 -22.29 1.35
CA SER A 362 -12.04 -21.65 2.64
C SER A 362 -11.20 -20.36 2.78
N ARG A 363 -9.94 -20.37 2.36
CA ARG A 363 -9.09 -19.17 2.32
C ARG A 363 -9.69 -18.09 1.41
N ILE A 364 -9.99 -18.43 0.15
CA ILE A 364 -10.54 -17.48 -0.84
C ILE A 364 -11.84 -16.84 -0.35
N PHE A 365 -12.74 -17.65 0.25
CA PHE A 365 -14.03 -17.16 0.74
C PHE A 365 -13.89 -16.27 1.99
N CYS A 366 -12.98 -16.60 2.91
CA CYS A 366 -12.64 -15.73 4.03
C CYS A 366 -12.05 -14.38 3.55
N GLU A 367 -11.09 -14.41 2.63
CA GLU A 367 -10.49 -13.20 2.03
C GLU A 367 -11.52 -12.36 1.29
N LYS A 368 -12.40 -12.98 0.51
CA LYS A 368 -13.51 -12.31 -0.19
C LYS A 368 -14.43 -11.60 0.79
N HIS A 369 -14.66 -12.17 1.96
CA HIS A 369 -15.48 -11.59 3.02
C HIS A 369 -14.73 -10.56 3.88
N GLY A 370 -13.52 -10.13 3.45
CA GLY A 370 -12.69 -9.16 4.17
C GLY A 370 -12.04 -9.70 5.44
N GLY A 371 -11.99 -11.02 5.59
CA GLY A 371 -11.36 -11.72 6.70
C GLY A 371 -10.10 -12.49 6.27
N ASN A 372 -9.80 -13.58 6.98
CA ASN A 372 -8.65 -14.45 6.71
C ASN A 372 -8.90 -15.86 7.26
N LEU A 373 -8.18 -16.85 6.75
CA LEU A 373 -8.11 -18.21 7.28
C LEU A 373 -6.77 -18.40 7.99
N LYS A 374 -6.79 -18.80 9.26
CA LYS A 374 -5.58 -19.07 10.05
C LYS A 374 -5.50 -20.56 10.38
N ILE A 375 -4.32 -21.12 10.20
CA ILE A 375 -4.04 -22.54 10.37
C ILE A 375 -2.85 -22.73 11.30
N TYR A 376 -3.03 -23.50 12.35
CA TYR A 376 -1.94 -23.86 13.26
C TYR A 376 -2.21 -25.19 13.98
N ASN A 377 -1.21 -25.73 14.64
CA ASN A 377 -1.38 -26.95 15.42
C ASN A 377 -1.79 -26.59 16.86
N ALA A 378 -2.76 -27.33 17.38
CA ALA A 378 -3.22 -27.18 18.75
C ALA A 378 -2.12 -27.56 19.76
N ARG A 379 -2.10 -26.94 20.94
CA ARG A 379 -1.06 -27.20 21.98
C ARG A 379 -1.06 -28.64 22.49
N GLN A 380 -2.17 -29.33 22.41
CA GLN A 380 -2.31 -30.72 22.86
C GLN A 380 -2.16 -31.74 21.71
N GLY A 381 -1.79 -31.30 20.53
CA GLY A 381 -1.78 -32.06 19.29
C GLY A 381 -3.08 -31.89 18.52
N GLY A 382 -3.04 -32.15 17.18
CA GLY A 382 -4.17 -31.94 16.29
C GLY A 382 -4.12 -30.64 15.50
N ALA A 383 -5.04 -30.46 14.58
CA ALA A 383 -5.13 -29.25 13.78
C ALA A 383 -6.11 -28.25 14.42
N HIS A 384 -5.79 -26.96 14.30
CA HIS A 384 -6.67 -25.86 14.66
C HIS A 384 -6.77 -24.89 13.51
N VAL A 385 -8.00 -24.65 13.06
CA VAL A 385 -8.30 -23.75 11.95
C VAL A 385 -9.29 -22.68 12.39
N GLU A 386 -8.95 -21.41 12.15
CA GLU A 386 -9.85 -20.28 12.42
C GLU A 386 -10.22 -19.59 11.11
N ALA A 387 -11.50 -19.59 10.78
CA ALA A 387 -12.07 -18.80 9.69
C ALA A 387 -12.61 -17.48 10.25
N LEU A 388 -12.11 -16.37 9.73
CA LEU A 388 -12.50 -15.02 10.10
C LEU A 388 -13.30 -14.39 8.96
N PHE A 389 -14.47 -13.83 9.29
CA PHE A 389 -15.33 -13.10 8.35
C PHE A 389 -15.60 -11.71 8.91
N LYS A 390 -15.44 -10.67 8.10
CA LYS A 390 -15.77 -9.31 8.53
C LYS A 390 -17.27 -9.19 8.73
N ALA A 391 -17.72 -8.83 9.95
CA ALA A 391 -19.11 -8.89 10.39
C ALA A 391 -19.57 -7.51 10.92
N GLU A 392 -19.43 -6.47 10.11
CA GLU A 392 -19.89 -5.10 10.41
C GLU A 392 -21.29 -4.84 9.86
#